data_c4c3e4b15d3525d7c0c5167542144508
#
_entry.id   c4c3e4b15d3525d7c0c5167542144508
#
_cell.length_a   1.000
_cell.length_b   1.000
_cell.length_c   1.000
_cell.angle_alpha   90.00
_cell.angle_beta   90.00
_cell.angle_gamma   90.00
#
_symmetry.space_group_name_H-M   'P 1'
#
loop_
_entity.id
_entity.type
_entity.pdbx_description
1 polymer ?
#
loop_
_entity_poly.entity_id
_entity_poly.type
_entity_poly.pdbx_seq_one_letter_code
_entity_poly.pdbx_strand_id
1 'polypeptide(L)'
;MSEIPGIRLESVTEWLQQNVDGAVGPFDFDVIAGGHSNLTYRVTAANGRRFVLRRPPLGHVLASAHDMGREHRIIHSLRDTPVPVAPAVGFCDDPAINDAPFYVMQFVDGLVIRDREASERLLTPAARRRASESIVDTMAAIHRVDPTAVGLGELGRHDGYIARQLKRWYGQWNQQKTRNLPAVDRVHDELLARIPEQGPATLVHGDYRLDNCMVDSDGNVIAVLDWEICTLGDPMADLGLLMVYWTGPGDDASAWTGSACSAEGFLDRDDLAARYTAVSGRDTSQLDFYVAFAFWKQIGRAHV
;
A
#
# COMPACT_ATOMS: atom_id res chain seq x y z
N MET A 1 -21.02 15.66 -23.39
CA MET A 1 -20.33 14.65 -22.56
C MET A 1 -19.72 15.41 -21.38
N SER A 2 -19.95 14.99 -20.14
CA SER A 2 -19.35 15.61 -18.96
C SER A 2 -17.83 15.44 -19.00
N GLU A 3 -17.10 16.51 -18.73
CA GLU A 3 -15.65 16.50 -18.66
C GLU A 3 -15.21 15.60 -17.50
N ILE A 4 -14.36 14.62 -17.76
CA ILE A 4 -13.82 13.72 -16.74
C ILE A 4 -12.53 14.36 -16.22
N PRO A 5 -12.46 14.77 -14.94
CA PRO A 5 -11.30 15.47 -14.44
C PRO A 5 -9.99 14.71 -14.71
N GLY A 6 -9.05 15.34 -15.40
CA GLY A 6 -7.72 14.76 -15.68
C GLY A 6 -7.67 13.67 -16.74
N ILE A 7 -8.74 13.43 -17.49
CA ILE A 7 -8.75 12.48 -18.61
C ILE A 7 -9.03 13.25 -19.92
N ARG A 8 -8.10 13.20 -20.84
CA ARG A 8 -8.32 13.60 -22.24
C ARG A 8 -9.03 12.46 -22.94
N LEU A 9 -10.36 12.54 -22.95
CA LEU A 9 -11.23 11.39 -23.27
C LEU A 9 -10.92 10.78 -24.65
N GLU A 10 -10.75 11.60 -25.69
CA GLU A 10 -10.53 11.13 -27.06
C GLU A 10 -9.20 10.38 -27.18
N SER A 11 -8.09 11.01 -26.82
CA SER A 11 -6.74 10.44 -26.96
C SER A 11 -6.51 9.25 -26.00
N VAL A 12 -7.07 9.31 -24.78
CA VAL A 12 -7.00 8.17 -23.84
C VAL A 12 -7.83 6.99 -24.35
N THR A 13 -9.00 7.24 -24.93
CA THR A 13 -9.84 6.20 -25.55
C THR A 13 -9.10 5.50 -26.70
N GLU A 14 -8.50 6.26 -27.60
CA GLU A 14 -7.71 5.71 -28.71
C GLU A 14 -6.52 4.91 -28.20
N TRP A 15 -5.80 5.45 -27.21
CA TRP A 15 -4.65 4.77 -26.61
C TRP A 15 -5.06 3.43 -25.95
N LEU A 16 -6.17 3.40 -25.20
CA LEU A 16 -6.69 2.17 -24.59
C LEU A 16 -6.99 1.10 -25.63
N GLN A 17 -7.64 1.47 -26.73
CA GLN A 17 -7.98 0.51 -27.80
C GLN A 17 -6.74 -0.05 -28.51
N GLN A 18 -5.66 0.73 -28.60
CA GLN A 18 -4.43 0.33 -29.28
C GLN A 18 -3.46 -0.45 -28.37
N ASN A 19 -3.46 -0.18 -27.06
CA ASN A 19 -2.41 -0.65 -26.15
C ASN A 19 -2.90 -1.60 -25.05
N VAL A 20 -4.22 -1.74 -24.84
CA VAL A 20 -4.77 -2.61 -23.80
C VAL A 20 -5.57 -3.73 -24.45
N ASP A 21 -5.09 -4.95 -24.28
CA ASP A 21 -5.71 -6.13 -24.88
C ASP A 21 -7.16 -6.33 -24.42
N GLY A 22 -8.07 -6.41 -25.38
CA GLY A 22 -9.50 -6.55 -25.17
C GLY A 22 -10.21 -5.29 -24.68
N ALA A 23 -9.57 -4.12 -24.69
CA ALA A 23 -10.23 -2.85 -24.46
C ALA A 23 -10.97 -2.41 -25.74
N VAL A 24 -12.30 -2.41 -25.71
CA VAL A 24 -13.18 -2.07 -26.84
C VAL A 24 -14.04 -0.88 -26.45
N GLY A 25 -13.89 0.24 -27.17
CA GLY A 25 -14.70 1.45 -26.94
C GLY A 25 -16.15 1.31 -27.45
N PRO A 26 -17.06 2.18 -27.03
CA PRO A 26 -16.82 3.30 -26.12
C PRO A 26 -16.52 2.86 -24.67
N PHE A 27 -15.92 3.77 -23.90
CA PHE A 27 -15.59 3.53 -22.48
C PHE A 27 -16.36 4.46 -21.56
N ASP A 28 -16.81 3.90 -20.43
CA ASP A 28 -17.31 4.68 -19.30
C ASP A 28 -16.21 4.80 -18.24
N PHE A 29 -16.04 6.00 -17.68
CA PHE A 29 -15.04 6.30 -16.65
C PHE A 29 -15.74 6.75 -15.36
N ASP A 30 -15.55 6.00 -14.28
CA ASP A 30 -16.03 6.35 -12.95
C ASP A 30 -14.84 6.59 -12.01
N VAL A 31 -14.83 7.72 -11.31
CA VAL A 31 -13.83 7.97 -10.26
C VAL A 31 -14.12 7.06 -9.07
N ILE A 32 -13.18 6.17 -8.71
CA ILE A 32 -13.30 5.26 -7.57
C ILE A 32 -12.44 5.66 -6.38
N ALA A 33 -11.38 6.43 -6.62
CA ALA A 33 -10.59 7.08 -5.57
C ALA A 33 -9.97 8.36 -6.11
N GLY A 34 -9.92 9.39 -5.26
CA GLY A 34 -9.35 10.69 -5.62
C GLY A 34 -9.17 11.58 -4.38
N GLY A 35 -8.65 12.77 -4.59
CA GLY A 35 -8.32 13.73 -3.53
C GLY A 35 -6.84 14.07 -3.53
N HIS A 36 -6.19 13.99 -2.38
CA HIS A 36 -4.75 14.29 -2.23
C HIS A 36 -3.82 13.19 -2.75
N SER A 37 -4.34 11.97 -2.95
CA SER A 37 -3.63 10.83 -3.54
C SER A 37 -3.85 10.75 -5.05
N ASN A 38 -3.27 9.73 -5.69
CA ASN A 38 -3.46 9.45 -7.11
C ASN A 38 -4.94 9.31 -7.47
N LEU A 39 -5.33 9.88 -8.61
CA LEU A 39 -6.67 9.69 -9.16
C LEU A 39 -6.78 8.29 -9.76
N THR A 40 -7.84 7.60 -9.38
CA THR A 40 -8.10 6.22 -9.79
C THR A 40 -9.49 6.12 -10.40
N TYR A 41 -9.57 5.61 -11.62
CA TYR A 41 -10.81 5.48 -12.40
C TYR A 41 -11.09 4.02 -12.68
N ARG A 42 -12.34 3.62 -12.51
CA ARG A 42 -12.84 2.40 -13.15
C ARG A 42 -13.15 2.75 -14.60
N VAL A 43 -12.61 1.97 -15.52
CA VAL A 43 -12.86 2.09 -16.96
C VAL A 43 -13.64 0.86 -17.40
N THR A 44 -14.88 1.07 -17.85
CA THR A 44 -15.74 -0.02 -18.34
C THR A 44 -15.78 0.04 -19.86
N ALA A 45 -15.33 -1.01 -20.52
CA ALA A 45 -15.35 -1.15 -21.98
C ALA A 45 -16.73 -1.60 -22.49
N ALA A 46 -17.02 -1.33 -23.75
CA ALA A 46 -18.29 -1.71 -24.40
C ALA A 46 -18.61 -3.21 -24.35
N ASN A 47 -17.58 -4.04 -24.29
CA ASN A 47 -17.71 -5.50 -24.16
C ASN A 47 -17.88 -5.97 -22.70
N GLY A 48 -18.06 -5.06 -21.73
CA GLY A 48 -18.23 -5.33 -20.31
C GLY A 48 -16.93 -5.61 -19.54
N ARG A 49 -15.75 -5.63 -20.19
CA ARG A 49 -14.47 -5.74 -19.47
C ARG A 49 -14.22 -4.47 -18.66
N ARG A 50 -13.67 -4.65 -17.48
CA ARG A 50 -13.36 -3.55 -16.56
C ARG A 50 -11.86 -3.45 -16.32
N PHE A 51 -11.38 -2.22 -16.28
CA PHE A 51 -9.98 -1.87 -16.01
C PHE A 51 -9.93 -0.79 -14.93
N VAL A 52 -8.77 -0.58 -14.37
CA VAL A 52 -8.48 0.57 -13.51
C VAL A 52 -7.39 1.41 -14.17
N LEU A 53 -7.67 2.69 -14.40
CA LEU A 53 -6.69 3.68 -14.82
C LEU A 53 -6.27 4.51 -13.61
N ARG A 54 -4.97 4.60 -13.36
CA ARG A 54 -4.40 5.38 -12.26
C ARG A 54 -3.42 6.43 -12.79
N ARG A 55 -3.55 7.66 -12.30
CA ARG A 55 -2.72 8.80 -12.66
C ARG A 55 -2.42 9.69 -11.44
N PRO A 56 -1.41 10.59 -11.51
CA PRO A 56 -1.16 11.58 -10.46
C PRO A 56 -2.38 12.48 -10.22
N PRO A 57 -2.52 13.08 -9.02
CA PRO A 57 -3.57 14.05 -8.74
C PRO A 57 -3.46 15.27 -9.66
N LEU A 58 -4.54 16.06 -9.72
CA LEU A 58 -4.57 17.32 -10.46
C LEU A 58 -3.83 18.40 -9.66
N GLY A 59 -3.02 19.19 -10.34
CA GLY A 59 -2.28 20.31 -9.75
C GLY A 59 -0.76 20.07 -9.69
N HIS A 60 -0.05 21.02 -9.06
CA HIS A 60 1.41 20.93 -8.92
C HIS A 60 1.76 19.93 -7.81
N VAL A 61 2.16 18.74 -8.20
CA VAL A 61 2.73 17.72 -7.31
C VAL A 61 4.22 17.58 -7.59
N LEU A 62 4.99 17.28 -6.53
CA LEU A 62 6.39 16.90 -6.71
C LEU A 62 6.45 15.62 -7.54
N ALA A 63 7.11 15.66 -8.69
CA ALA A 63 7.21 14.56 -9.64
C ALA A 63 7.71 13.24 -9.01
N SER A 64 8.46 13.32 -7.90
CA SER A 64 8.96 12.16 -7.17
C SER A 64 7.96 11.52 -6.19
N ALA A 65 6.83 12.17 -5.92
CA ALA A 65 5.84 11.68 -4.95
C ALA A 65 4.78 10.75 -5.59
N HIS A 66 4.57 10.88 -6.91
CA HIS A 66 3.53 10.16 -7.64
C HIS A 66 4.08 9.60 -8.95
N ASP A 67 5.12 8.77 -8.84
CA ASP A 67 5.79 8.14 -9.99
C ASP A 67 4.99 6.93 -10.48
N MET A 68 4.14 7.15 -11.50
CA MET A 68 3.30 6.11 -12.11
C MET A 68 4.13 5.02 -12.80
N GLY A 69 5.28 5.37 -13.35
CA GLY A 69 6.18 4.41 -13.97
C GLY A 69 6.79 3.46 -12.95
N ARG A 70 7.17 3.99 -11.78
CA ARG A 70 7.67 3.19 -10.67
C ARG A 70 6.60 2.22 -10.12
N GLU A 71 5.39 2.70 -9.88
CA GLU A 71 4.29 1.88 -9.40
C GLU A 71 3.92 0.79 -10.41
N HIS A 72 3.76 1.16 -11.69
CA HIS A 72 3.56 0.20 -12.78
C HIS A 72 4.66 -0.86 -12.83
N ARG A 73 5.94 -0.47 -12.77
CA ARG A 73 7.08 -1.39 -12.80
C ARG A 73 7.01 -2.40 -11.65
N ILE A 74 6.68 -1.96 -10.43
CA ILE A 74 6.56 -2.85 -9.27
C ILE A 74 5.45 -3.89 -9.51
N ILE A 75 4.24 -3.43 -9.83
CA ILE A 75 3.09 -4.32 -10.06
C ILE A 75 3.37 -5.30 -11.21
N HIS A 76 3.96 -4.80 -12.31
CA HIS A 76 4.33 -5.63 -13.45
C HIS A 76 5.36 -6.69 -13.11
N SER A 77 6.36 -6.36 -12.30
CA SER A 77 7.40 -7.28 -11.85
C SER A 77 6.89 -8.37 -10.91
N LEU A 78 5.83 -8.09 -10.15
CA LEU A 78 5.24 -9.03 -9.20
C LEU A 78 4.20 -9.97 -9.81
N ARG A 79 3.78 -9.78 -11.06
CA ARG A 79 2.67 -10.51 -11.70
C ARG A 79 2.84 -12.03 -11.74
N ASP A 80 4.08 -12.51 -11.85
CA ASP A 80 4.43 -13.94 -11.96
C ASP A 80 4.95 -14.51 -10.63
N THR A 81 4.71 -13.81 -9.52
CA THR A 81 5.08 -14.21 -8.15
C THR A 81 3.84 -14.66 -7.37
N PRO A 82 4.02 -15.27 -6.18
CA PRO A 82 2.89 -15.55 -5.27
C PRO A 82 2.22 -14.32 -4.67
N VAL A 83 2.74 -13.11 -4.88
CA VAL A 83 2.15 -11.86 -4.36
C VAL A 83 0.92 -11.50 -5.19
N PRO A 84 -0.28 -11.41 -4.60
CA PRO A 84 -1.46 -11.03 -5.33
C PRO A 84 -1.41 -9.53 -5.68
N VAL A 85 -1.38 -9.23 -6.98
CA VAL A 85 -1.43 -7.87 -7.52
C VAL A 85 -2.48 -7.79 -8.63
N ALA A 86 -3.07 -6.61 -8.83
CA ALA A 86 -3.89 -6.36 -10.01
C ALA A 86 -2.97 -6.33 -11.25
N PRO A 87 -3.15 -7.22 -12.26
CA PRO A 87 -2.24 -7.29 -13.39
C PRO A 87 -2.16 -5.97 -14.15
N ALA A 88 -0.98 -5.35 -14.22
CA ALA A 88 -0.74 -4.18 -15.04
C ALA A 88 -0.80 -4.56 -16.53
N VAL A 89 -1.61 -3.84 -17.30
CA VAL A 89 -1.90 -4.14 -18.71
C VAL A 89 -1.48 -3.03 -19.67
N GLY A 90 -1.06 -1.86 -19.16
CA GLY A 90 -0.53 -0.78 -19.99
C GLY A 90 0.06 0.35 -19.17
N PHE A 91 1.02 1.06 -19.75
CA PHE A 91 1.63 2.27 -19.18
C PHE A 91 1.82 3.31 -20.29
N CYS A 92 1.46 4.54 -20.02
CA CYS A 92 1.62 5.68 -20.91
C CYS A 92 2.32 6.82 -20.17
N ASP A 93 3.43 7.28 -20.71
CA ASP A 93 4.19 8.44 -20.23
C ASP A 93 4.20 9.60 -21.24
N ASP A 94 3.47 9.47 -22.36
CA ASP A 94 3.37 10.51 -23.38
C ASP A 94 2.40 11.62 -22.94
N PRO A 95 2.91 12.86 -22.69
CA PRO A 95 2.06 13.98 -22.30
C PRO A 95 1.10 14.43 -23.42
N ALA A 96 1.32 14.04 -24.66
CA ALA A 96 0.39 14.32 -25.76
C ALA A 96 -0.92 13.53 -25.59
N ILE A 97 -0.88 12.37 -24.93
CA ILE A 97 -2.05 11.52 -24.71
C ILE A 97 -2.89 12.01 -23.53
N ASN A 98 -2.27 12.34 -22.39
CA ASN A 98 -3.03 12.66 -21.17
C ASN A 98 -2.35 13.65 -20.21
N ASP A 99 -1.62 14.66 -20.64
CA ASP A 99 -0.95 15.69 -19.81
C ASP A 99 -0.07 15.14 -18.63
N ALA A 100 -0.29 13.93 -18.20
CA ALA A 100 0.43 13.26 -17.11
C ALA A 100 0.52 11.76 -17.39
N PRO A 101 1.58 11.09 -16.91
CA PRO A 101 1.70 9.64 -17.00
C PRO A 101 0.51 8.95 -16.34
N PHE A 102 0.13 7.81 -16.88
CA PHE A 102 -0.86 6.93 -16.28
C PHE A 102 -0.53 5.46 -16.55
N TYR A 103 -1.06 4.59 -15.74
CA TYR A 103 -1.04 3.16 -16.04
C TYR A 103 -2.43 2.55 -15.91
N VAL A 104 -2.58 1.41 -16.56
CA VAL A 104 -3.83 0.65 -16.58
C VAL A 104 -3.55 -0.74 -16.04
N MET A 105 -4.44 -1.22 -15.19
CA MET A 105 -4.42 -2.57 -14.64
C MET A 105 -5.80 -3.21 -14.78
N GLN A 106 -5.88 -4.52 -14.69
CA GLN A 106 -7.16 -5.22 -14.65
C GLN A 106 -7.95 -4.81 -13.41
N PHE A 107 -9.25 -4.72 -13.55
CA PHE A 107 -10.14 -4.52 -12.39
C PHE A 107 -10.24 -5.83 -11.62
N VAL A 108 -9.94 -5.78 -10.32
CA VAL A 108 -10.10 -6.90 -9.40
C VAL A 108 -11.44 -6.73 -8.67
N ASP A 109 -12.28 -7.75 -8.72
CA ASP A 109 -13.54 -7.79 -7.96
C ASP A 109 -13.25 -8.28 -6.54
N GLY A 110 -13.16 -7.35 -5.60
CA GLY A 110 -12.85 -7.64 -4.20
C GLY A 110 -13.39 -6.58 -3.26
N LEU A 111 -13.23 -6.84 -1.99
CA LEU A 111 -13.68 -6.00 -0.90
C LEU A 111 -12.48 -5.26 -0.29
N VAL A 112 -12.60 -3.96 -0.10
CA VAL A 112 -11.67 -3.15 0.69
C VAL A 112 -12.33 -2.84 2.03
N ILE A 113 -11.74 -3.33 3.11
CA ILE A 113 -12.30 -3.23 4.47
C ILE A 113 -11.66 -2.05 5.19
N ARG A 114 -12.39 -0.94 5.32
CA ARG A 114 -11.87 0.32 5.86
C ARG A 114 -12.22 0.59 7.32
N ASP A 115 -13.32 0.02 7.79
CA ASP A 115 -13.84 0.25 9.13
C ASP A 115 -14.56 -0.99 9.69
N ARG A 116 -14.94 -0.91 10.95
CA ARG A 116 -15.63 -1.99 11.65
C ARG A 116 -16.97 -2.34 11.02
N GLU A 117 -17.75 -1.33 10.62
CA GLU A 117 -19.07 -1.55 10.01
C GLU A 117 -18.93 -2.32 8.70
N ALA A 118 -17.98 -1.94 7.85
CA ALA A 118 -17.66 -2.67 6.63
C ALA A 118 -17.22 -4.12 6.93
N SER A 119 -16.39 -4.33 7.96
CA SER A 119 -15.99 -5.66 8.40
C SER A 119 -17.20 -6.52 8.78
N GLU A 120 -18.08 -6.00 9.61
CA GLU A 120 -19.26 -6.72 10.11
C GLU A 120 -20.29 -7.00 9.02
N ARG A 121 -20.45 -6.07 8.07
CA ARG A 121 -21.41 -6.19 6.96
C ARG A 121 -20.92 -7.12 5.85
N LEU A 122 -19.62 -7.08 5.52
CA LEU A 122 -19.08 -7.71 4.32
C LEU A 122 -18.45 -9.07 4.56
N LEU A 123 -18.00 -9.35 5.79
CA LEU A 123 -17.30 -10.58 6.14
C LEU A 123 -17.96 -11.29 7.32
N THR A 124 -18.02 -12.61 7.25
CA THR A 124 -18.38 -13.45 8.40
C THR A 124 -17.22 -13.47 9.43
N PRO A 125 -17.43 -13.86 10.69
CA PRO A 125 -16.35 -14.05 11.66
C PRO A 125 -15.25 -15.01 11.17
N ALA A 126 -15.62 -16.07 10.46
CA ALA A 126 -14.67 -17.00 9.85
C ALA A 126 -13.85 -16.35 8.74
N ALA A 127 -14.49 -15.53 7.88
CA ALA A 127 -13.79 -14.77 6.83
C ALA A 127 -12.85 -13.70 7.41
N ARG A 128 -13.21 -13.05 8.54
CA ARG A 128 -12.32 -12.10 9.24
C ARG A 128 -11.08 -12.80 9.80
N ARG A 129 -11.26 -13.99 10.40
CA ARG A 129 -10.12 -14.82 10.82
C ARG A 129 -9.23 -15.16 9.62
N ARG A 130 -9.84 -15.61 8.52
CA ARG A 130 -9.10 -15.92 7.29
C ARG A 130 -8.39 -14.70 6.73
N ALA A 131 -8.99 -13.51 6.77
CA ALA A 131 -8.37 -12.26 6.35
C ALA A 131 -7.14 -11.93 7.20
N SER A 132 -7.20 -12.14 8.52
CA SER A 132 -6.04 -11.99 9.41
C SER A 132 -4.89 -12.92 9.02
N GLU A 133 -5.21 -14.19 8.74
CA GLU A 133 -4.22 -15.17 8.30
C GLU A 133 -3.64 -14.81 6.92
N SER A 134 -4.51 -14.46 5.98
CA SER A 134 -4.13 -14.18 4.60
C SER A 134 -3.30 -12.90 4.45
N ILE A 135 -3.57 -11.85 5.26
CA ILE A 135 -2.78 -10.62 5.23
C ILE A 135 -1.33 -10.87 5.66
N VAL A 136 -1.14 -11.73 6.67
CA VAL A 136 0.20 -12.10 7.15
C VAL A 136 0.93 -12.99 6.13
N ASP A 137 0.24 -13.98 5.55
CA ASP A 137 0.79 -14.85 4.53
C ASP A 137 1.23 -14.07 3.29
N THR A 138 0.41 -13.09 2.88
CA THR A 138 0.70 -12.21 1.75
C THR A 138 1.90 -11.30 2.04
N MET A 139 1.98 -10.71 3.25
CA MET A 139 3.16 -9.94 3.67
C MET A 139 4.42 -10.80 3.62
N ALA A 140 4.37 -12.01 4.16
CA ALA A 140 5.49 -12.95 4.11
C ALA A 140 5.86 -13.34 2.66
N ALA A 141 4.89 -13.42 1.76
CA ALA A 141 5.13 -13.64 0.33
C ALA A 141 5.87 -12.45 -0.31
N ILE A 142 5.45 -11.21 -0.01
CA ILE A 142 6.15 -9.99 -0.47
C ILE A 142 7.60 -10.01 0.00
N HIS A 143 7.84 -10.27 1.28
CA HIS A 143 9.18 -10.28 1.88
C HIS A 143 10.06 -11.47 1.43
N ARG A 144 9.48 -12.45 0.75
CA ARG A 144 10.20 -13.63 0.23
C ARG A 144 10.60 -13.44 -1.23
N VAL A 145 10.02 -12.46 -1.94
CA VAL A 145 10.42 -12.17 -3.32
C VAL A 145 11.89 -11.77 -3.35
N ASP A 146 12.66 -12.40 -4.24
CA ASP A 146 14.01 -11.94 -4.58
C ASP A 146 13.88 -10.69 -5.50
N PRO A 147 14.24 -9.49 -5.02
CA PRO A 147 14.07 -8.28 -5.80
C PRO A 147 14.90 -8.29 -7.09
N THR A 148 16.07 -8.93 -7.07
CA THR A 148 16.95 -9.01 -8.25
C THR A 148 16.35 -9.93 -9.31
N ALA A 149 15.81 -11.07 -8.91
CA ALA A 149 15.19 -12.03 -9.82
C ALA A 149 13.97 -11.44 -10.56
N VAL A 150 13.24 -10.53 -9.91
CA VAL A 150 12.07 -9.88 -10.53
C VAL A 150 12.40 -8.50 -11.16
N GLY A 151 13.68 -8.12 -11.26
CA GLY A 151 14.10 -6.86 -11.88
C GLY A 151 13.87 -5.60 -11.02
N LEU A 152 13.73 -5.75 -9.70
CA LEU A 152 13.54 -4.66 -8.73
C LEU A 152 14.77 -4.44 -7.81
N GLY A 153 15.92 -5.03 -8.12
CA GLY A 153 17.15 -4.92 -7.31
C GLY A 153 17.64 -3.48 -7.10
N GLU A 154 17.31 -2.57 -8.02
CA GLU A 154 17.66 -1.15 -7.96
C GLU A 154 16.53 -0.25 -7.39
N LEU A 155 15.48 -0.85 -6.82
CA LEU A 155 14.31 -0.10 -6.32
C LEU A 155 14.65 0.81 -5.14
N GLY A 156 15.72 0.52 -4.41
CA GLY A 156 16.20 1.28 -3.25
C GLY A 156 17.58 0.82 -2.78
N ARG A 157 18.02 1.39 -1.66
CA ARG A 157 19.28 1.00 -1.03
C ARG A 157 19.05 -0.19 -0.10
N HIS A 158 19.95 -1.17 -0.14
CA HIS A 158 19.84 -2.40 0.64
C HIS A 158 20.08 -2.18 2.15
N ASP A 159 21.04 -1.33 2.53
CA ASP A 159 21.49 -1.21 3.93
C ASP A 159 20.92 0.02 4.65
N GLY A 160 20.86 -0.07 5.99
CA GLY A 160 20.58 1.05 6.88
C GLY A 160 19.17 1.64 6.69
N TYR A 161 18.18 0.82 6.38
CA TYR A 161 16.81 1.26 6.09
C TYR A 161 16.23 2.10 7.24
N ILE A 162 16.22 1.56 8.47
CA ILE A 162 15.64 2.25 9.63
C ILE A 162 16.34 3.58 9.93
N ALA A 163 17.69 3.64 9.87
CA ALA A 163 18.42 4.89 10.10
C ALA A 163 18.04 5.97 9.06
N ARG A 164 17.88 5.58 7.78
CA ARG A 164 17.43 6.51 6.73
C ARG A 164 15.99 6.98 6.94
N GLN A 165 15.10 6.07 7.38
CA GLN A 165 13.70 6.41 7.68
C GLN A 165 13.61 7.37 8.88
N LEU A 166 14.34 7.11 9.97
CA LEU A 166 14.40 8.01 11.12
C LEU A 166 14.88 9.40 10.70
N LYS A 167 15.97 9.48 9.95
CA LYS A 167 16.48 10.76 9.43
C LYS A 167 15.46 11.49 8.56
N ARG A 168 14.82 10.79 7.63
CA ARG A 168 13.82 11.36 6.72
C ARG A 168 12.62 11.93 7.48
N TRP A 169 12.00 11.13 8.33
CA TRP A 169 10.78 11.52 9.05
C TRP A 169 11.04 12.58 10.11
N TYR A 170 12.20 12.53 10.78
CA TYR A 170 12.60 13.59 11.71
C TYR A 170 12.88 14.92 11.01
N GLY A 171 13.49 14.87 9.81
CA GLY A 171 13.65 16.05 8.97
C GLY A 171 12.31 16.66 8.56
N GLN A 172 11.36 15.83 8.16
CA GLN A 172 10.00 16.27 7.79
C GLN A 172 9.26 16.84 9.01
N TRP A 173 9.31 16.17 10.16
CA TRP A 173 8.76 16.68 11.42
C TRP A 173 9.29 18.08 11.74
N ASN A 174 10.60 18.27 11.70
CA ASN A 174 11.21 19.57 12.02
C ASN A 174 10.82 20.70 11.06
N GLN A 175 10.52 20.38 9.80
CA GLN A 175 10.06 21.35 8.81
C GLN A 175 8.57 21.71 8.96
N GLN A 176 7.75 20.78 9.45
CA GLN A 176 6.28 20.90 9.41
C GLN A 176 5.63 21.06 10.79
N LYS A 177 6.38 20.84 11.89
CA LYS A 177 5.83 20.93 13.25
C LYS A 177 5.26 22.32 13.54
N THR A 178 4.02 22.34 14.00
CA THR A 178 3.30 23.57 14.41
C THR A 178 3.44 23.87 15.90
N ARG A 179 3.95 22.91 16.67
CA ARG A 179 4.19 23.00 18.11
C ARG A 179 5.42 22.20 18.54
N ASN A 180 6.00 22.59 19.69
CA ASN A 180 7.10 21.81 20.26
C ASN A 180 6.55 20.62 21.05
N LEU A 181 7.02 19.41 20.70
CA LEU A 181 6.69 18.14 21.39
C LEU A 181 8.00 17.41 21.76
N PRO A 182 8.59 17.72 22.93
CA PRO A 182 9.87 17.12 23.33
C PRO A 182 9.85 15.59 23.43
N ALA A 183 8.66 14.97 23.53
CA ALA A 183 8.52 13.52 23.49
C ALA A 183 8.92 12.93 22.14
N VAL A 184 8.65 13.63 21.03
CA VAL A 184 9.03 13.19 19.68
C VAL A 184 10.55 13.14 19.53
N ASP A 185 11.25 14.15 20.05
CA ASP A 185 12.71 14.22 20.02
C ASP A 185 13.32 13.12 20.88
N ARG A 186 12.82 12.91 22.12
CA ARG A 186 13.30 11.81 22.99
C ARG A 186 13.10 10.43 22.39
N VAL A 187 11.93 10.17 21.80
CA VAL A 187 11.65 8.87 21.17
C VAL A 187 12.53 8.68 19.92
N HIS A 188 12.77 9.74 19.14
CA HIS A 188 13.71 9.69 18.02
C HIS A 188 15.11 9.25 18.48
N ASP A 189 15.65 9.87 19.53
CA ASP A 189 17.00 9.58 20.02
C ASP A 189 17.10 8.16 20.61
N GLU A 190 16.08 7.69 21.32
CA GLU A 190 15.99 6.31 21.81
C GLU A 190 15.92 5.28 20.68
N LEU A 191 15.13 5.55 19.64
CA LEU A 191 15.06 4.68 18.47
C LEU A 191 16.40 4.65 17.73
N LEU A 192 17.05 5.81 17.57
CA LEU A 192 18.35 5.90 16.88
C LEU A 192 19.45 5.12 17.63
N ALA A 193 19.43 5.16 18.97
CA ALA A 193 20.39 4.46 19.81
C ALA A 193 20.21 2.94 19.85
N ARG A 194 19.04 2.42 19.42
CA ARG A 194 18.65 1.01 19.57
C ARG A 194 18.26 0.33 18.26
N ILE A 195 18.68 0.88 17.12
CA ILE A 195 18.36 0.29 15.81
C ILE A 195 18.84 -1.17 15.80
N PRO A 196 17.95 -2.15 15.55
CA PRO A 196 18.34 -3.54 15.41
C PRO A 196 19.27 -3.76 14.22
N GLU A 197 20.07 -4.81 14.26
CA GLU A 197 20.85 -5.23 13.09
C GLU A 197 19.90 -5.63 11.96
N GLN A 198 20.03 -4.95 10.83
CA GLN A 198 19.20 -5.22 9.67
C GLN A 198 19.64 -6.53 8.99
N GLY A 199 18.71 -7.45 8.80
CA GLY A 199 18.91 -8.62 7.94
C GLY A 199 18.95 -8.26 6.45
N PRO A 200 18.99 -9.26 5.56
CA PRO A 200 18.92 -9.03 4.11
C PRO A 200 17.71 -8.17 3.73
N ALA A 201 17.96 -7.15 2.90
CA ALA A 201 16.89 -6.28 2.41
C ALA A 201 15.91 -7.05 1.52
N THR A 202 14.63 -6.75 1.68
CA THR A 202 13.55 -7.30 0.87
C THR A 202 12.71 -6.17 0.27
N LEU A 203 11.71 -6.52 -0.52
CA LEU A 203 10.65 -5.57 -0.84
C LEU A 203 9.92 -5.21 0.45
N VAL A 204 9.78 -3.92 0.72
CA VAL A 204 9.00 -3.35 1.81
C VAL A 204 7.91 -2.51 1.17
N HIS A 205 6.65 -2.82 1.46
CA HIS A 205 5.50 -2.09 0.93
C HIS A 205 5.45 -0.65 1.48
N GLY A 206 5.78 -0.49 2.77
CA GLY A 206 5.89 0.81 3.44
C GLY A 206 4.58 1.39 3.98
N ASP A 207 3.41 0.90 3.49
CA ASP A 207 2.07 1.22 4.00
C ASP A 207 1.16 -0.03 4.00
N TYR A 208 1.71 -1.19 4.44
CA TYR A 208 0.99 -2.45 4.43
C TYR A 208 -0.04 -2.51 5.57
N ARG A 209 -1.32 -2.56 5.22
CA ARG A 209 -2.45 -2.57 6.15
C ARG A 209 -3.71 -3.12 5.47
N LEU A 210 -4.74 -3.47 6.26
CA LEU A 210 -5.92 -4.16 5.75
C LEU A 210 -6.65 -3.38 4.65
N ASP A 211 -6.75 -2.06 4.76
CA ASP A 211 -7.41 -1.22 3.76
C ASP A 211 -6.59 -0.98 2.49
N ASN A 212 -5.31 -1.40 2.46
CA ASN A 212 -4.50 -1.51 1.26
C ASN A 212 -4.46 -2.96 0.71
N CYS A 213 -5.33 -3.84 1.22
CA CYS A 213 -5.52 -5.19 0.71
C CYS A 213 -6.97 -5.40 0.27
N MET A 214 -7.17 -5.93 -0.92
CA MET A 214 -8.49 -6.41 -1.35
C MET A 214 -8.65 -7.86 -0.94
N VAL A 215 -9.79 -8.20 -0.35
CA VAL A 215 -10.12 -9.58 0.03
C VAL A 215 -11.35 -10.07 -0.74
N ASP A 216 -11.46 -11.38 -0.92
CA ASP A 216 -12.68 -12.01 -1.38
C ASP A 216 -13.69 -12.17 -0.22
N SER A 217 -14.86 -12.73 -0.50
CA SER A 217 -15.92 -13.00 0.50
C SER A 217 -15.50 -14.00 1.58
N ASP A 218 -14.49 -14.83 1.30
CA ASP A 218 -13.96 -15.83 2.23
C ASP A 218 -12.81 -15.30 3.07
N GLY A 219 -12.35 -14.07 2.79
CA GLY A 219 -11.27 -13.38 3.52
C GLY A 219 -9.88 -13.63 2.94
N ASN A 220 -9.73 -14.21 1.76
CA ASN A 220 -8.41 -14.34 1.15
C ASN A 220 -8.01 -13.01 0.50
N VAL A 221 -6.77 -12.57 0.72
CA VAL A 221 -6.20 -11.42 -0.01
C VAL A 221 -6.02 -11.79 -1.47
N ILE A 222 -6.68 -11.03 -2.34
CA ILE A 222 -6.68 -11.23 -3.80
C ILE A 222 -5.95 -10.12 -4.57
N ALA A 223 -5.68 -8.97 -3.93
CA ALA A 223 -4.79 -7.95 -4.46
C ALA A 223 -4.24 -7.07 -3.33
N VAL A 224 -2.96 -6.73 -3.42
CA VAL A 224 -2.33 -5.68 -2.62
C VAL A 224 -2.32 -4.40 -3.45
N LEU A 225 -2.72 -3.29 -2.82
CA LEU A 225 -2.91 -1.98 -3.43
C LEU A 225 -1.83 -1.00 -2.93
N ASP A 226 -1.67 0.11 -3.66
CA ASP A 226 -0.92 1.30 -3.24
C ASP A 226 0.60 1.06 -3.02
N TRP A 227 1.26 0.67 -4.09
CA TRP A 227 2.69 0.39 -4.14
C TRP A 227 3.59 1.64 -4.27
N GLU A 228 3.02 2.85 -4.15
CA GLU A 228 3.72 4.12 -4.45
C GLU A 228 4.98 4.35 -3.59
N ILE A 229 5.00 3.87 -2.33
CA ILE A 229 6.14 4.01 -1.42
C ILE A 229 6.95 2.73 -1.22
N CYS A 230 6.62 1.67 -1.97
CA CYS A 230 7.37 0.41 -1.92
C CYS A 230 8.85 0.62 -2.25
N THR A 231 9.72 -0.05 -1.52
CA THR A 231 11.18 0.08 -1.67
C THR A 231 11.91 -1.17 -1.19
N LEU A 232 13.24 -1.16 -1.28
CA LEU A 232 14.07 -2.15 -0.59
C LEU A 232 14.36 -1.71 0.84
N GLY A 233 14.21 -2.63 1.79
CA GLY A 233 14.43 -2.32 3.19
C GLY A 233 14.27 -3.49 4.13
N ASP A 234 14.05 -3.15 5.39
CA ASP A 234 13.86 -4.10 6.48
C ASP A 234 12.40 -4.55 6.56
N PRO A 235 12.10 -5.82 6.32
CA PRO A 235 10.73 -6.35 6.31
C PRO A 235 9.99 -6.18 7.65
N MET A 236 10.73 -6.12 8.76
CA MET A 236 10.12 -5.91 10.08
C MET A 236 9.43 -4.55 10.21
N ALA A 237 9.78 -3.58 9.36
CA ALA A 237 9.11 -2.28 9.33
C ALA A 237 7.65 -2.37 8.85
N ASP A 238 7.35 -3.25 7.88
CA ASP A 238 5.96 -3.51 7.46
C ASP A 238 5.18 -4.24 8.54
N LEU A 239 5.77 -5.23 9.20
CA LEU A 239 5.13 -5.93 10.31
C LEU A 239 4.82 -4.98 11.47
N GLY A 240 5.80 -4.16 11.88
CA GLY A 240 5.60 -3.15 12.92
C GLY A 240 4.49 -2.16 12.58
N LEU A 241 4.40 -1.74 11.31
CA LEU A 241 3.35 -0.85 10.85
C LEU A 241 1.98 -1.53 10.85
N LEU A 242 1.90 -2.80 10.42
CA LEU A 242 0.66 -3.58 10.49
C LEU A 242 0.16 -3.67 11.93
N MET A 243 1.05 -3.93 12.92
CA MET A 243 0.67 -3.99 14.35
C MET A 243 0.06 -2.67 14.84
N VAL A 244 0.55 -1.52 14.37
CA VAL A 244 0.00 -0.19 14.73
C VAL A 244 -1.41 0.00 14.19
N TYR A 245 -1.68 -0.42 12.95
CA TYR A 245 -3.00 -0.32 12.33
C TYR A 245 -3.97 -1.44 12.75
N TRP A 246 -3.46 -2.53 13.32
CA TRP A 246 -4.27 -3.66 13.77
C TRP A 246 -4.81 -3.43 15.17
N THR A 247 -5.96 -2.78 15.24
CA THR A 247 -6.62 -2.46 16.51
C THR A 247 -7.43 -3.65 17.02
N GLY A 248 -7.26 -3.99 18.31
CA GLY A 248 -8.01 -5.03 18.98
C GLY A 248 -9.16 -4.49 19.84
N PRO A 249 -9.97 -5.39 20.44
CA PRO A 249 -10.95 -5.00 21.44
C PRO A 249 -10.26 -4.32 22.63
N GLY A 250 -10.64 -3.07 22.93
CA GLY A 250 -10.06 -2.29 24.04
C GLY A 250 -8.97 -1.31 23.67
N ASP A 251 -8.47 -1.34 22.44
CA ASP A 251 -7.63 -0.26 21.92
C ASP A 251 -8.45 1.01 21.71
N ASP A 252 -7.86 2.17 21.97
CA ASP A 252 -8.47 3.45 21.63
C ASP A 252 -8.49 3.64 20.12
N ALA A 253 -9.54 3.10 19.49
CA ALA A 253 -9.74 3.14 18.03
C ALA A 253 -9.96 4.57 17.50
N SER A 254 -10.20 5.55 18.39
CA SER A 254 -10.41 6.96 17.99
C SER A 254 -9.13 7.64 17.54
N ALA A 255 -7.97 7.06 17.87
CA ALA A 255 -6.68 7.72 17.67
C ALA A 255 -6.14 7.64 16.24
N TRP A 256 -6.48 6.62 15.41
CA TRP A 256 -5.66 6.35 14.22
C TRP A 256 -6.37 6.03 12.91
N THR A 257 -7.39 5.23 12.89
CA THR A 257 -8.17 4.90 11.67
C THR A 257 -9.35 4.03 12.06
N GLY A 258 -10.37 3.97 11.25
CA GLY A 258 -11.52 3.10 11.50
C GLY A 258 -11.07 1.70 11.92
N SER A 259 -11.56 1.26 13.05
CA SER A 259 -11.22 0.03 13.74
C SER A 259 -11.68 -1.25 13.01
N ALA A 260 -11.31 -1.40 11.74
CA ALA A 260 -11.73 -2.53 10.90
C ALA A 260 -11.48 -3.87 11.59
N CYS A 261 -10.32 -4.01 12.23
CA CYS A 261 -9.89 -5.24 12.89
C CYS A 261 -10.45 -5.44 14.29
N SER A 262 -11.24 -4.49 14.83
CA SER A 262 -11.89 -4.62 16.14
C SER A 262 -13.19 -5.44 16.12
N ALA A 263 -13.67 -5.86 14.94
CA ALA A 263 -14.82 -6.75 14.82
C ALA A 263 -14.45 -8.18 15.27
N GLU A 264 -15.42 -8.88 15.85
CA GLU A 264 -15.24 -10.27 16.28
C GLU A 264 -14.79 -11.18 15.13
N GLY A 265 -13.83 -12.05 15.39
CA GLY A 265 -13.29 -13.02 14.43
C GLY A 265 -11.92 -12.69 13.87
N PHE A 266 -11.46 -11.44 13.94
CA PHE A 266 -10.06 -11.13 13.63
C PHE A 266 -9.13 -11.71 14.71
N LEU A 267 -7.93 -12.12 14.29
CA LEU A 267 -6.85 -12.54 15.18
C LEU A 267 -6.30 -11.33 15.94
N ASP A 268 -5.72 -11.56 17.11
CA ASP A 268 -4.98 -10.52 17.83
C ASP A 268 -3.57 -10.30 17.28
N ARG A 269 -2.86 -9.30 17.82
CA ARG A 269 -1.49 -8.95 17.37
C ARG A 269 -0.48 -10.05 17.64
N ASP A 270 -0.60 -10.75 18.75
CA ASP A 270 0.31 -11.83 19.14
C ASP A 270 0.17 -13.01 18.18
N ASP A 271 -1.06 -13.38 17.84
CA ASP A 271 -1.36 -14.40 16.82
C ASP A 271 -0.80 -14.03 15.44
N LEU A 272 -0.92 -12.75 15.03
CA LEU A 272 -0.35 -12.28 13.77
C LEU A 272 1.18 -12.36 13.76
N ALA A 273 1.83 -11.92 14.83
CA ALA A 273 3.28 -11.99 14.96
C ALA A 273 3.78 -13.44 14.98
N ALA A 274 3.11 -14.32 15.73
CA ALA A 274 3.42 -15.74 15.74
C ALA A 274 3.26 -16.39 14.36
N ARG A 275 2.17 -16.06 13.64
CA ARG A 275 1.98 -16.53 12.27
C ARG A 275 3.05 -16.02 11.32
N TYR A 276 3.41 -14.73 11.40
CA TYR A 276 4.46 -14.17 10.55
C TYR A 276 5.79 -14.90 10.78
N THR A 277 6.17 -15.14 12.04
CA THR A 277 7.36 -15.94 12.37
C THR A 277 7.28 -17.34 11.76
N ALA A 278 6.15 -18.02 11.93
CA ALA A 278 5.96 -19.39 11.43
C ALA A 278 6.05 -19.48 9.91
N VAL A 279 5.42 -18.52 9.16
CA VAL A 279 5.36 -18.59 7.70
C VAL A 279 6.60 -17.98 7.02
N SER A 280 7.24 -16.97 7.64
CA SER A 280 8.41 -16.30 7.06
C SER A 280 9.74 -16.92 7.49
N GLY A 281 9.77 -17.58 8.66
CA GLY A 281 10.99 -18.07 9.31
C GLY A 281 11.87 -16.94 9.91
N ARG A 282 11.36 -15.70 9.96
CA ARG A 282 12.11 -14.54 10.46
C ARG A 282 11.98 -14.40 11.96
N ASP A 283 13.04 -13.91 12.58
CA ASP A 283 13.04 -13.53 14.01
C ASP A 283 12.23 -12.25 14.23
N THR A 284 11.23 -12.31 15.10
CA THR A 284 10.39 -11.20 15.51
C THR A 284 10.68 -10.71 16.92
N SER A 285 11.77 -11.16 17.55
CA SER A 285 12.13 -10.81 18.94
C SER A 285 12.31 -9.30 19.19
N GLN A 286 12.60 -8.54 18.13
CA GLN A 286 12.74 -7.08 18.17
C GLN A 286 11.49 -6.33 17.66
N LEU A 287 10.33 -7.00 17.53
CA LEU A 287 9.12 -6.39 16.97
C LEU A 287 8.69 -5.12 17.71
N ASP A 288 8.86 -5.08 19.04
CA ASP A 288 8.53 -3.91 19.85
C ASP A 288 9.25 -2.63 19.39
N PHE A 289 10.51 -2.75 18.94
CA PHE A 289 11.22 -1.63 18.35
C PHE A 289 10.52 -1.12 17.10
N TYR A 290 10.12 -2.01 16.19
CA TYR A 290 9.46 -1.64 14.92
C TYR A 290 8.05 -1.08 15.13
N VAL A 291 7.34 -1.57 16.13
CA VAL A 291 6.04 -1.01 16.56
C VAL A 291 6.25 0.41 17.10
N ALA A 292 7.22 0.63 17.99
CA ALA A 292 7.54 1.95 18.51
C ALA A 292 7.98 2.92 17.40
N PHE A 293 8.81 2.45 16.45
CA PHE A 293 9.18 3.20 15.25
C PHE A 293 7.98 3.57 14.39
N ALA A 294 7.06 2.63 14.15
CA ALA A 294 5.85 2.87 13.36
C ALA A 294 4.93 3.89 14.02
N PHE A 295 4.69 3.80 15.35
CA PHE A 295 3.95 4.83 16.10
C PHE A 295 4.61 6.20 15.98
N TRP A 296 5.93 6.28 16.19
CA TRP A 296 6.67 7.54 16.09
C TRP A 296 6.55 8.16 14.70
N LYS A 297 6.67 7.35 13.63
CA LYS A 297 6.48 7.79 12.24
C LYS A 297 5.09 8.39 12.02
N GLN A 298 4.03 7.84 12.62
CA GLN A 298 2.66 8.34 12.46
C GLN A 298 2.42 9.69 13.14
N ILE A 299 3.07 9.97 14.28
CA ILE A 299 2.95 11.27 14.96
C ILE A 299 3.37 12.41 14.02
N GLY A 300 4.44 12.20 13.23
CA GLY A 300 4.89 13.17 12.23
C GLY A 300 3.87 13.42 11.11
N ARG A 301 3.00 12.44 10.80
CA ARG A 301 1.94 12.57 9.78
C ARG A 301 0.66 13.23 10.32
N ALA A 302 0.35 13.07 11.60
CA ALA A 302 -0.88 13.58 12.20
C ALA A 302 -0.90 15.10 12.45
N HIS A 303 0.22 15.78 12.24
CA HIS A 303 0.38 17.22 12.48
C HIS A 303 0.71 18.01 11.20
N VAL A 304 0.44 17.41 10.05
CA VAL A 304 0.59 18.03 8.72
C VAL A 304 -0.76 18.41 8.16
#